data_38e67c1edd56825bea741ce1b5674149
#
_entry.id   38e67c1edd56825bea741ce1b5674149
#
_cell.length_a   1.000
_cell.length_b   1.000
_cell.length_c   1.000
_cell.angle_alpha   90.00
_cell.angle_beta   90.00
_cell.angle_gamma   90.00
#
_symmetry.space_group_name_H-M   'P 1'
#
loop_
_entity.id
_entity.type
_entity.pdbx_description
1 polymer ?
#
loop_
_entity_poly.entity_id
_entity_poly.type
_entity_poly.pdbx_seq_one_letter_code
_entity_poly.pdbx_strand_id
1 'polypeptide(L)'
;MKEGNEMTKIDIISGFLGAGKTTLIQKLIKEVYAGKKVVLVENEFGEIGIDGGFLKDSGIVVNEINSGCICCTLQGDFRNALQEVVKKYDPDHIIIEPSGVGKLSDILAVVKDVEGLQLNSYSTVVDAKRCEIYHKNFKEFFDDQISTAACVILSRTQLVDEETLQKDIAIIRELNHDARIITTPWDDLSGQAIIDAMEGSTDGFPELEEEEECCCCGCGCHDDDDDCCGEHNHHEH
;
A
#
# COMPACT_ATOMS: atom_id res chain seq x y z
N MET A 1 -7.10 27.79 5.95
CA MET A 1 -6.69 27.27 7.28
C MET A 1 -7.88 26.50 7.78
N LYS A 2 -7.75 25.17 7.97
CA LYS A 2 -8.80 24.33 8.54
C LYS A 2 -9.11 24.86 9.94
N GLU A 3 -10.39 25.10 10.24
CA GLU A 3 -10.83 25.44 11.59
C GLU A 3 -10.84 24.15 12.45
N GLY A 4 -9.86 24.04 13.35
CA GLY A 4 -9.73 22.91 14.28
C GLY A 4 -8.97 21.73 13.65
N ASN A 5 -7.96 21.29 14.29
CA ASN A 5 -7.03 20.16 14.16
C ASN A 5 -7.54 18.91 13.37
N GLU A 6 -8.07 19.10 12.16
CA GLU A 6 -8.56 18.03 11.30
C GLU A 6 -7.34 17.43 10.56
N MET A 7 -6.98 16.21 10.94
CA MET A 7 -5.85 15.48 10.32
C MET A 7 -6.14 15.17 8.86
N THR A 8 -5.10 15.21 8.02
CA THR A 8 -5.20 14.79 6.63
C THR A 8 -5.37 13.28 6.57
N LYS A 9 -6.44 12.81 5.93
CA LYS A 9 -6.67 11.38 5.71
C LYS A 9 -5.73 10.83 4.65
N ILE A 10 -5.22 9.61 4.86
CA ILE A 10 -4.35 8.95 3.90
C ILE A 10 -4.90 7.58 3.51
N ASP A 11 -4.99 7.35 2.21
CA ASP A 11 -5.43 6.10 1.59
C ASP A 11 -4.26 5.50 0.80
N ILE A 12 -3.92 4.23 1.07
CA ILE A 12 -2.86 3.52 0.36
C ILE A 12 -3.49 2.46 -0.52
N ILE A 13 -3.22 2.53 -1.84
CA ILE A 13 -3.73 1.59 -2.83
C ILE A 13 -2.55 0.89 -3.48
N SER A 14 -2.15 -0.22 -2.86
CA SER A 14 -1.08 -1.10 -3.31
C SER A 14 -1.56 -2.16 -4.30
N GLY A 15 -0.67 -2.99 -4.78
CA GLY A 15 -0.95 -4.09 -5.68
C GLY A 15 0.15 -4.26 -6.72
N PHE A 16 0.28 -5.48 -7.23
CA PHE A 16 1.36 -5.85 -8.15
C PHE A 16 1.27 -5.12 -9.50
N LEU A 17 2.32 -5.23 -10.31
CA LEU A 17 2.41 -4.57 -11.62
C LEU A 17 1.22 -4.93 -12.51
N GLY A 18 0.58 -3.90 -13.07
CA GLY A 18 -0.56 -4.05 -13.98
C GLY A 18 -1.85 -4.55 -13.33
N ALA A 19 -1.95 -4.62 -12.00
CA ALA A 19 -3.16 -5.05 -11.29
C ALA A 19 -4.38 -4.14 -11.50
N GLY A 20 -4.16 -2.89 -11.94
CA GLY A 20 -5.24 -1.92 -12.19
C GLY A 20 -5.38 -0.84 -11.13
N LYS A 21 -4.35 -0.61 -10.30
CA LYS A 21 -4.33 0.43 -9.26
C LYS A 21 -4.75 1.79 -9.78
N THR A 22 -4.05 2.28 -10.78
CA THR A 22 -4.32 3.58 -11.44
C THR A 22 -5.76 3.70 -11.92
N THR A 23 -6.32 2.64 -12.52
CA THR A 23 -7.72 2.62 -12.98
C THR A 23 -8.70 2.75 -11.82
N LEU A 24 -8.46 2.03 -10.72
CA LEU A 24 -9.27 2.13 -9.50
C LEU A 24 -9.17 3.54 -8.91
N ILE A 25 -7.97 4.09 -8.79
CA ILE A 25 -7.73 5.45 -8.27
C ILE A 25 -8.49 6.48 -9.11
N GLN A 26 -8.43 6.41 -10.43
CA GLN A 26 -9.18 7.31 -11.32
C GLN A 26 -10.69 7.24 -11.08
N LYS A 27 -11.24 6.03 -10.89
CA LYS A 27 -12.66 5.85 -10.55
C LYS A 27 -13.01 6.52 -9.22
N LEU A 28 -12.21 6.27 -8.17
CA LEU A 28 -12.42 6.85 -6.84
C LEU A 28 -12.32 8.38 -6.87
N ILE A 29 -11.33 8.92 -7.56
CA ILE A 29 -11.17 10.35 -7.76
C ILE A 29 -12.42 10.97 -8.37
N LYS A 30 -12.94 10.35 -9.40
CA LYS A 30 -14.10 10.87 -10.16
C LYS A 30 -15.39 10.77 -9.34
N GLU A 31 -15.59 9.69 -8.59
CA GLU A 31 -16.88 9.38 -7.98
C GLU A 31 -16.99 9.79 -6.52
N VAL A 32 -15.86 9.84 -5.78
CA VAL A 32 -15.85 10.05 -4.32
C VAL A 32 -15.14 11.33 -3.92
N TYR A 33 -14.02 11.63 -4.58
CA TYR A 33 -13.17 12.75 -4.18
C TYR A 33 -13.45 14.04 -4.95
N ALA A 34 -14.47 14.05 -5.82
CA ALA A 34 -14.86 15.25 -6.56
C ALA A 34 -15.17 16.42 -5.60
N GLY A 35 -14.47 17.55 -5.80
CA GLY A 35 -14.62 18.75 -4.95
C GLY A 35 -13.85 18.72 -3.62
N LYS A 36 -13.13 17.64 -3.30
CA LYS A 36 -12.20 17.57 -2.17
C LYS A 36 -10.80 17.99 -2.61
N LYS A 37 -10.01 18.46 -1.66
CA LYS A 37 -8.60 18.80 -1.90
C LYS A 37 -7.75 17.54 -1.73
N VAL A 38 -7.46 16.87 -2.84
CA VAL A 38 -6.75 15.59 -2.85
C VAL A 38 -5.37 15.76 -3.47
N VAL A 39 -4.38 15.13 -2.85
CA VAL A 39 -3.04 14.94 -3.43
C VAL A 39 -2.83 13.47 -3.73
N LEU A 40 -2.48 13.16 -4.97
CA LEU A 40 -2.04 11.84 -5.38
C LEU A 40 -0.52 11.78 -5.35
N VAL A 41 0.01 10.79 -4.64
CA VAL A 41 1.44 10.50 -4.54
C VAL A 41 1.69 9.20 -5.29
N GLU A 42 2.35 9.29 -6.43
CA GLU A 42 2.75 8.14 -7.24
C GLU A 42 4.23 7.86 -7.04
N ASN A 43 4.56 6.60 -6.82
CA ASN A 43 5.94 6.13 -6.74
C ASN A 43 6.20 5.12 -7.86
N GLU A 44 6.31 5.61 -9.09
CA GLU A 44 6.59 4.76 -10.24
C GLU A 44 7.88 5.17 -10.95
N PHE A 45 8.65 4.17 -11.38
CA PHE A 45 9.83 4.38 -12.20
C PHE A 45 9.39 4.64 -13.66
N GLY A 46 9.41 5.90 -14.08
CA GLY A 46 9.71 6.22 -15.48
C GLY A 46 8.59 6.63 -16.42
N GLU A 47 7.30 6.53 -16.11
CA GLU A 47 6.25 7.08 -16.99
C GLU A 47 5.06 7.63 -16.17
N ILE A 48 4.51 8.77 -16.61
CA ILE A 48 3.33 9.41 -16.01
C ILE A 48 2.13 8.48 -16.21
N GLY A 49 1.72 7.78 -15.14
CA GLY A 49 0.62 6.80 -15.19
C GLY A 49 -0.78 7.40 -15.32
N ILE A 50 -0.96 8.67 -14.96
CA ILE A 50 -2.25 9.36 -15.04
C ILE A 50 -2.11 10.57 -15.95
N ASP A 51 -3.04 10.72 -16.92
CA ASP A 51 -3.11 11.90 -17.80
C ASP A 51 -3.20 13.17 -16.96
N GLY A 52 -2.10 13.94 -16.91
CA GLY A 52 -2.05 15.22 -16.17
C GLY A 52 -3.15 16.23 -16.57
N GLY A 53 -3.84 16.00 -17.67
CA GLY A 53 -5.03 16.73 -18.10
C GLY A 53 -6.28 16.41 -17.27
N PHE A 54 -6.55 15.13 -17.02
CA PHE A 54 -7.70 14.68 -16.23
C PHE A 54 -7.66 15.19 -14.78
N LEU A 55 -6.48 15.22 -14.20
CA LEU A 55 -6.29 15.63 -12.79
C LEU A 55 -6.37 17.15 -12.62
N LYS A 56 -5.91 17.93 -13.61
CA LYS A 56 -6.04 19.41 -13.59
C LYS A 56 -7.49 19.86 -13.62
N ASP A 57 -8.33 19.17 -14.40
CA ASP A 57 -9.76 19.50 -14.52
C ASP A 57 -10.55 19.10 -13.25
N SER A 58 -10.08 18.12 -12.49
CA SER A 58 -10.72 17.68 -11.24
C SER A 58 -10.26 18.44 -9.98
N GLY A 59 -9.29 19.38 -10.11
CA GLY A 59 -8.74 20.14 -8.97
C GLY A 59 -7.78 19.34 -8.08
N ILE A 60 -7.30 18.20 -8.57
CA ILE A 60 -6.38 17.31 -7.84
C ILE A 60 -4.94 17.71 -8.15
N VAL A 61 -4.11 17.73 -7.12
CA VAL A 61 -2.68 17.97 -7.24
C VAL A 61 -1.97 16.62 -7.31
N VAL A 62 -1.30 16.36 -8.43
CA VAL A 62 -0.40 15.21 -8.55
C VAL A 62 0.99 15.62 -8.09
N ASN A 63 1.52 14.90 -7.13
CA ASN A 63 2.89 15.06 -6.68
C ASN A 63 3.67 13.78 -7.00
N GLU A 64 4.45 13.81 -8.05
CA GLU A 64 5.37 12.74 -8.40
C GLU A 64 6.57 12.81 -7.46
N ILE A 65 6.71 11.85 -6.56
CA ILE A 65 7.91 11.71 -5.75
C ILE A 65 8.89 10.85 -6.53
N ASN A 66 9.76 11.50 -7.30
CA ASN A 66 10.87 10.86 -8.03
C ASN A 66 12.01 10.41 -7.09
N SER A 67 11.68 9.91 -5.91
CA SER A 67 12.66 9.30 -5.01
C SER A 67 12.73 7.82 -5.40
N GLY A 68 13.89 7.36 -5.84
CA GLY A 68 14.10 5.93 -6.20
C GLY A 68 13.50 4.97 -5.17
N CYS A 69 13.46 3.66 -5.47
CA CYS A 69 12.78 2.64 -4.64
C CYS A 69 12.73 2.97 -3.15
N ILE A 70 11.53 2.97 -2.57
CA ILE A 70 11.29 3.18 -1.12
C ILE A 70 12.04 2.13 -0.29
N CYS A 71 12.43 1.01 -0.91
CA CYS A 71 12.90 -0.19 -0.23
C CYS A 71 14.31 -0.15 0.35
N CYS A 72 15.21 0.81 0.15
CA CYS A 72 16.56 0.59 0.68
C CYS A 72 17.31 1.78 1.31
N THR A 73 16.98 3.04 1.04
CA THR A 73 17.75 4.17 1.65
C THR A 73 16.91 5.44 1.85
N LEU A 74 15.64 5.42 1.48
CA LEU A 74 14.84 6.62 1.24
C LEU A 74 13.59 6.75 2.13
N GLN A 75 13.46 5.94 3.20
CA GLN A 75 12.35 6.08 4.15
C GLN A 75 12.31 7.50 4.74
N GLY A 76 13.49 8.05 5.05
CA GLY A 76 13.60 9.42 5.53
C GLY A 76 13.18 10.45 4.48
N ASP A 77 13.56 10.27 3.23
CA ASP A 77 13.21 11.19 2.14
C ASP A 77 11.72 11.14 1.81
N PHE A 78 11.12 9.95 1.83
CA PHE A 78 9.68 9.77 1.61
C PHE A 78 8.85 10.38 2.74
N ARG A 79 9.27 10.17 4.00
CA ARG A 79 8.66 10.82 5.17
C ARG A 79 8.69 12.33 5.06
N ASN A 80 9.86 12.91 4.73
CA ASN A 80 10.03 14.34 4.55
C ASN A 80 9.17 14.87 3.42
N ALA A 81 9.09 14.15 2.30
CA ALA A 81 8.25 14.52 1.16
C ALA A 81 6.75 14.53 1.53
N LEU A 82 6.26 13.54 2.28
CA LEU A 82 4.88 13.53 2.78
C LEU A 82 4.62 14.71 3.73
N GLN A 83 5.56 15.04 4.64
CA GLN A 83 5.44 16.20 5.51
C GLN A 83 5.38 17.52 4.73
N GLU A 84 6.17 17.63 3.66
CA GLU A 84 6.12 18.80 2.77
C GLU A 84 4.79 18.91 2.03
N VAL A 85 4.24 17.76 1.57
CA VAL A 85 2.92 17.71 0.93
C VAL A 85 1.84 18.21 1.87
N VAL A 86 1.82 17.72 3.12
CA VAL A 86 0.85 18.17 4.15
C VAL A 86 0.99 19.67 4.37
N LYS A 87 2.20 20.15 4.61
CA LYS A 87 2.46 21.58 4.92
C LYS A 87 2.15 22.51 3.74
N LYS A 88 2.49 22.09 2.53
CA LYS A 88 2.39 22.93 1.32
C LYS A 88 0.97 23.00 0.78
N TYR A 89 0.29 21.85 0.77
CA TYR A 89 -1.00 21.75 0.11
C TYR A 89 -2.18 21.74 1.09
N ASP A 90 -1.97 21.45 2.38
CA ASP A 90 -3.04 21.30 3.39
C ASP A 90 -4.23 20.49 2.83
N PRO A 91 -4.00 19.23 2.36
CA PRO A 91 -5.02 18.48 1.66
C PRO A 91 -6.02 17.84 2.63
N ASP A 92 -7.23 17.55 2.13
CA ASP A 92 -8.23 16.76 2.87
C ASP A 92 -7.85 15.28 2.85
N HIS A 93 -7.37 14.80 1.70
CA HIS A 93 -6.92 13.43 1.49
C HIS A 93 -5.59 13.37 0.73
N ILE A 94 -4.78 12.38 1.08
CA ILE A 94 -3.63 11.93 0.30
C ILE A 94 -3.91 10.51 -0.15
N ILE A 95 -3.76 10.24 -1.45
CA ILE A 95 -3.79 8.88 -2.00
C ILE A 95 -2.36 8.51 -2.35
N ILE A 96 -1.87 7.37 -1.86
CA ILE A 96 -0.56 6.82 -2.24
C ILE A 96 -0.78 5.64 -3.17
N GLU A 97 -0.16 5.70 -4.36
CA GLU A 97 0.01 4.58 -5.26
C GLU A 97 1.48 4.11 -5.21
N PRO A 98 1.82 3.08 -4.43
CA PRO A 98 3.18 2.55 -4.40
C PRO A 98 3.55 1.86 -5.72
N SER A 99 4.85 1.71 -5.96
CA SER A 99 5.37 0.84 -7.03
C SER A 99 4.79 -0.58 -6.90
N GLY A 100 4.49 -1.21 -8.04
CA GLY A 100 3.95 -2.56 -8.07
C GLY A 100 4.87 -3.65 -7.50
N VAL A 101 6.14 -3.33 -7.28
CA VAL A 101 7.14 -4.20 -6.63
C VAL A 101 7.56 -3.65 -5.26
N GLY A 102 6.77 -2.79 -4.63
CA GLY A 102 6.96 -2.31 -3.28
C GLY A 102 6.20 -3.16 -2.26
N LYS A 103 6.75 -3.33 -1.08
CA LYS A 103 6.05 -3.92 0.06
C LYS A 103 5.07 -2.91 0.64
N LEU A 104 3.85 -3.35 0.97
CA LEU A 104 2.86 -2.49 1.62
C LEU A 104 3.26 -2.20 3.07
N SER A 105 3.88 -3.17 3.74
CA SER A 105 4.42 -3.04 5.09
C SER A 105 5.41 -1.88 5.20
N ASP A 106 6.33 -1.71 4.23
CA ASP A 106 7.31 -0.62 4.21
C ASP A 106 6.64 0.76 4.14
N ILE A 107 5.59 0.89 3.31
CA ILE A 107 4.85 2.15 3.17
C ILE A 107 4.14 2.51 4.47
N LEU A 108 3.47 1.54 5.08
CA LEU A 108 2.76 1.74 6.34
C LEU A 108 3.71 2.15 7.47
N ALA A 109 4.90 1.52 7.55
CA ALA A 109 5.92 1.88 8.53
C ALA A 109 6.35 3.36 8.42
N VAL A 110 6.51 3.87 7.19
CA VAL A 110 6.85 5.28 6.97
C VAL A 110 5.69 6.21 7.31
N VAL A 111 4.48 5.88 6.84
CA VAL A 111 3.29 6.73 7.02
C VAL A 111 2.92 6.88 8.50
N LYS A 112 3.09 5.81 9.29
CA LYS A 112 2.84 5.79 10.73
C LYS A 112 3.54 6.92 11.49
N ASP A 113 4.74 7.30 11.05
CA ASP A 113 5.58 8.28 11.72
C ASP A 113 5.42 9.72 11.19
N VAL A 114 4.48 9.98 10.29
CA VAL A 114 4.25 11.31 9.72
C VAL A 114 3.20 12.06 10.54
N GLU A 115 3.61 13.17 11.17
CA GLU A 115 2.69 14.01 11.95
C GLU A 115 1.61 14.65 11.07
N GLY A 116 0.39 14.70 11.58
CA GLY A 116 -0.75 15.33 10.90
C GLY A 116 -1.47 14.43 9.90
N LEU A 117 -1.03 13.17 9.74
CA LEU A 117 -1.71 12.16 8.94
C LEU A 117 -2.56 11.22 9.81
N GLN A 118 -3.70 10.85 9.27
CA GLN A 118 -4.56 9.79 9.80
C GLN A 118 -4.74 8.71 8.74
N LEU A 119 -4.32 7.48 9.05
CA LEU A 119 -4.55 6.35 8.16
C LEU A 119 -6.05 6.11 8.03
N ASN A 120 -6.55 6.20 6.81
CA ASN A 120 -7.97 6.02 6.49
C ASN A 120 -8.22 4.64 5.88
N SER A 121 -7.38 4.21 4.93
CA SER A 121 -7.44 2.87 4.35
C SER A 121 -6.09 2.41 3.80
N TYR A 122 -5.90 1.09 3.76
CA TYR A 122 -4.75 0.45 3.11
C TYR A 122 -5.20 -0.85 2.43
N SER A 123 -5.17 -0.82 1.11
CA SER A 123 -5.78 -1.84 0.27
C SER A 123 -4.80 -2.34 -0.77
N THR A 124 -5.01 -3.59 -1.22
CA THR A 124 -4.24 -4.20 -2.30
C THR A 124 -5.12 -4.61 -3.45
N VAL A 125 -4.77 -4.18 -4.65
CA VAL A 125 -5.43 -4.59 -5.89
C VAL A 125 -4.76 -5.83 -6.46
N VAL A 126 -5.54 -6.88 -6.71
CA VAL A 126 -5.07 -8.17 -7.25
C VAL A 126 -5.73 -8.47 -8.59
N ASP A 127 -4.94 -8.75 -9.62
CA ASP A 127 -5.44 -9.19 -10.91
C ASP A 127 -5.87 -10.66 -10.85
N ALA A 128 -7.17 -10.94 -10.91
CA ALA A 128 -7.73 -12.29 -10.85
C ALA A 128 -7.18 -13.22 -11.93
N LYS A 129 -6.74 -12.71 -13.08
CA LYS A 129 -6.12 -13.52 -14.14
C LYS A 129 -4.70 -13.98 -13.81
N ARG A 130 -4.05 -13.38 -12.82
CA ARG A 130 -2.62 -13.54 -12.54
C ARG A 130 -2.31 -13.84 -11.08
N CYS A 131 -3.28 -13.91 -10.21
CA CYS A 131 -3.11 -14.10 -8.77
C CYS A 131 -2.22 -15.32 -8.46
N GLU A 132 -2.57 -16.50 -8.97
CA GLU A 132 -1.79 -17.72 -8.77
C GLU A 132 -0.36 -17.62 -9.32
N ILE A 133 -0.18 -17.00 -10.49
CA ILE A 133 1.14 -16.84 -11.13
C ILE A 133 2.02 -15.91 -10.31
N TYR A 134 1.47 -14.81 -9.80
CA TYR A 134 2.22 -13.85 -9.02
C TYR A 134 2.57 -14.39 -7.64
N HIS A 135 1.63 -15.06 -6.97
CA HIS A 135 1.89 -15.76 -5.72
C HIS A 135 3.04 -16.78 -5.84
N LYS A 136 3.10 -17.55 -6.95
CA LYS A 136 4.17 -18.53 -7.17
C LYS A 136 5.54 -17.92 -7.45
N ASN A 137 5.59 -16.81 -8.18
CA ASN A 137 6.85 -16.29 -8.73
C ASN A 137 7.39 -15.05 -8.02
N PHE A 138 6.57 -14.33 -7.27
CA PHE A 138 6.92 -13.03 -6.68
C PHE A 138 6.50 -12.92 -5.22
N LYS A 139 6.62 -14.01 -4.47
CA LYS A 139 6.16 -14.14 -3.09
C LYS A 139 6.53 -12.96 -2.19
N GLU A 140 7.78 -12.52 -2.24
CA GLU A 140 8.29 -11.46 -1.37
C GLU A 140 7.45 -10.18 -1.43
N PHE A 141 7.03 -9.78 -2.62
CA PHE A 141 6.27 -8.54 -2.80
C PHE A 141 4.76 -8.81 -2.81
N PHE A 142 4.34 -9.82 -3.55
CA PHE A 142 2.94 -10.13 -3.76
C PHE A 142 2.27 -10.60 -2.46
N ASP A 143 2.93 -11.47 -1.72
CA ASP A 143 2.39 -12.03 -0.47
C ASP A 143 2.38 -10.94 0.62
N ASP A 144 3.43 -10.10 0.74
CA ASP A 144 3.44 -8.94 1.64
C ASP A 144 2.26 -8.00 1.36
N GLN A 145 2.04 -7.64 0.10
CA GLN A 145 0.94 -6.76 -0.29
C GLN A 145 -0.42 -7.30 0.14
N ILE A 146 -0.63 -8.62 0.09
CA ILE A 146 -1.89 -9.25 0.49
C ILE A 146 -1.97 -9.43 2.00
N SER A 147 -0.93 -9.97 2.62
CA SER A 147 -0.92 -10.26 4.06
C SER A 147 -1.09 -9.01 4.91
N THR A 148 -0.55 -7.89 4.43
CA THR A 148 -0.60 -6.62 5.13
C THR A 148 -1.91 -5.86 4.90
N ALA A 149 -2.63 -6.09 3.80
CA ALA A 149 -3.80 -5.28 3.41
C ALA A 149 -5.00 -5.47 4.34
N ALA A 150 -5.69 -4.37 4.68
CA ALA A 150 -7.00 -4.42 5.34
C ALA A 150 -8.14 -4.80 4.37
N CYS A 151 -7.97 -4.47 3.09
CA CYS A 151 -8.92 -4.81 2.04
C CYS A 151 -8.18 -5.27 0.78
N VAL A 152 -8.60 -6.41 0.21
CA VAL A 152 -8.10 -6.92 -1.07
C VAL A 152 -9.18 -6.76 -2.13
N ILE A 153 -8.84 -6.09 -3.23
CA ILE A 153 -9.78 -5.77 -4.31
C ILE A 153 -9.36 -6.53 -5.56
N LEU A 154 -10.13 -7.55 -5.94
CA LEU A 154 -9.86 -8.29 -7.16
C LEU A 154 -10.30 -7.50 -8.39
N SER A 155 -9.39 -7.31 -9.32
CA SER A 155 -9.66 -6.71 -10.62
C SER A 155 -9.91 -7.80 -11.66
N ARG A 156 -10.64 -7.46 -12.72
CA ARG A 156 -10.87 -8.33 -13.87
C ARG A 156 -11.57 -9.66 -13.53
N THR A 157 -12.35 -9.68 -12.47
CA THR A 157 -13.10 -10.87 -12.04
C THR A 157 -14.10 -11.34 -13.09
N GLN A 158 -14.63 -10.42 -13.90
CA GLN A 158 -15.51 -10.74 -15.04
C GLN A 158 -14.80 -11.48 -16.18
N LEU A 159 -13.46 -11.60 -16.14
CA LEU A 159 -12.64 -12.25 -17.17
C LEU A 159 -12.12 -13.63 -16.75
N VAL A 160 -12.52 -14.11 -15.59
CA VAL A 160 -12.18 -15.46 -15.08
C VAL A 160 -13.44 -16.24 -14.78
N ASP A 161 -13.33 -17.57 -14.74
CA ASP A 161 -14.43 -18.44 -14.31
C ASP A 161 -14.51 -18.52 -12.78
N GLU A 162 -15.61 -19.06 -12.29
CA GLU A 162 -15.88 -19.20 -10.86
C GLU A 162 -14.82 -20.08 -10.17
N GLU A 163 -14.33 -21.12 -10.83
CA GLU A 163 -13.29 -22.02 -10.26
C GLU A 163 -11.99 -21.25 -10.03
N THR A 164 -11.56 -20.44 -10.97
CA THR A 164 -10.38 -19.56 -10.86
C THR A 164 -10.58 -18.54 -9.75
N LEU A 165 -11.75 -17.89 -9.70
CA LEU A 165 -12.05 -16.91 -8.67
C LEU A 165 -12.00 -17.52 -7.26
N GLN A 166 -12.54 -18.71 -7.07
CA GLN A 166 -12.48 -19.41 -5.78
C GLN A 166 -11.05 -19.81 -5.38
N LYS A 167 -10.20 -20.19 -6.35
CA LYS A 167 -8.77 -20.43 -6.09
C LYS A 167 -8.04 -19.14 -5.64
N ASP A 168 -8.32 -18.02 -6.30
CA ASP A 168 -7.73 -16.74 -5.93
C ASP A 168 -8.15 -16.32 -4.51
N ILE A 169 -9.43 -16.47 -4.18
CA ILE A 169 -9.94 -16.22 -2.83
C ILE A 169 -9.26 -17.14 -1.81
N ALA A 170 -9.04 -18.42 -2.14
CA ALA A 170 -8.35 -19.34 -1.25
C ALA A 170 -6.90 -18.92 -0.99
N ILE A 171 -6.16 -18.52 -2.02
CA ILE A 171 -4.79 -18.00 -1.89
C ILE A 171 -4.79 -16.74 -1.00
N ILE A 172 -5.71 -15.80 -1.25
CA ILE A 172 -5.81 -14.57 -0.45
C ILE A 172 -6.11 -14.90 1.02
N ARG A 173 -7.02 -15.83 1.28
CA ARG A 173 -7.38 -16.25 2.64
C ARG A 173 -6.27 -17.00 3.36
N GLU A 174 -5.44 -17.76 2.64
CA GLU A 174 -4.23 -18.38 3.20
C GLU A 174 -3.22 -17.33 3.69
N LEU A 175 -3.05 -16.25 2.92
CA LEU A 175 -2.14 -15.16 3.24
C LEU A 175 -2.73 -14.17 4.24
N ASN A 176 -4.06 -13.94 4.22
CA ASN A 176 -4.75 -12.96 5.05
C ASN A 176 -6.17 -13.41 5.37
N HIS A 177 -6.35 -13.87 6.62
CA HIS A 177 -7.64 -14.36 7.10
C HIS A 177 -8.68 -13.25 7.30
N ASP A 178 -8.24 -12.05 7.67
CA ASP A 178 -9.09 -10.98 8.19
C ASP A 178 -9.43 -9.92 7.14
N ALA A 179 -8.63 -9.79 6.08
CA ALA A 179 -8.87 -8.79 5.05
C ALA A 179 -10.28 -8.89 4.45
N ARG A 180 -10.91 -7.76 4.21
CA ARG A 180 -12.08 -7.74 3.33
C ARG A 180 -11.67 -8.10 1.92
N ILE A 181 -12.52 -8.86 1.22
CA ILE A 181 -12.28 -9.21 -0.18
C ILE A 181 -13.44 -8.67 -1.02
N ILE A 182 -13.12 -7.84 -2.01
CA ILE A 182 -14.07 -7.37 -3.02
C ILE A 182 -13.84 -8.20 -4.28
N THR A 183 -14.86 -8.99 -4.66
CA THR A 183 -14.85 -9.85 -5.86
C THR A 183 -15.76 -9.35 -6.97
N THR A 184 -16.70 -8.46 -6.65
CA THR A 184 -17.60 -7.86 -7.64
C THR A 184 -16.80 -6.96 -8.58
N PRO A 185 -16.99 -7.07 -9.90
CA PRO A 185 -16.36 -6.13 -10.85
C PRO A 185 -16.63 -4.70 -10.42
N TRP A 186 -15.58 -3.89 -10.33
CA TRP A 186 -15.76 -2.51 -9.84
C TRP A 186 -16.57 -1.59 -10.75
N ASP A 187 -16.78 -2.01 -12.00
CA ASP A 187 -17.71 -1.30 -12.90
C ASP A 187 -19.17 -1.44 -12.45
N ASP A 188 -19.49 -2.50 -11.72
CA ASP A 188 -20.80 -2.77 -11.12
C ASP A 188 -20.95 -2.18 -9.70
N LEU A 189 -19.89 -1.56 -9.17
CA LEU A 189 -19.87 -0.94 -7.86
C LEU A 189 -19.75 0.59 -7.98
N SER A 190 -20.43 1.32 -7.10
CA SER A 190 -20.14 2.76 -6.94
C SER A 190 -18.79 2.94 -6.24
N GLY A 191 -18.10 4.05 -6.54
CA GLY A 191 -16.88 4.42 -5.83
C GLY A 191 -17.08 4.51 -4.31
N GLN A 192 -18.26 4.97 -3.87
CA GLN A 192 -18.59 5.04 -2.45
C GLN A 192 -18.66 3.65 -1.81
N ALA A 193 -19.26 2.65 -2.48
CA ALA A 193 -19.31 1.29 -1.96
C ALA A 193 -17.91 0.66 -1.81
N ILE A 194 -17.00 1.00 -2.73
CA ILE A 194 -15.60 0.55 -2.65
C ILE A 194 -14.89 1.21 -1.45
N ILE A 195 -15.01 2.53 -1.29
CA ILE A 195 -14.42 3.26 -0.16
C ILE A 195 -14.98 2.76 1.18
N ASP A 196 -16.30 2.56 1.30
CA ASP A 196 -16.91 2.04 2.53
C ASP A 196 -16.35 0.65 2.91
N ALA A 197 -16.05 -0.18 1.91
CA ALA A 197 -15.41 -1.47 2.12
C ALA A 197 -13.93 -1.34 2.53
N MET A 198 -13.21 -0.38 1.98
CA MET A 198 -11.82 -0.08 2.33
C MET A 198 -11.70 0.49 3.75
N GLU A 199 -12.50 1.51 4.08
CA GLU A 199 -12.48 2.20 5.37
C GLU A 199 -12.98 1.33 6.54
N GLY A 200 -13.97 0.49 6.32
CA GLY A 200 -14.57 -0.34 7.37
C GLY A 200 -13.67 -1.46 7.91
N SER A 201 -12.41 -1.53 7.46
CA SER A 201 -11.45 -2.56 7.85
C SER A 201 -10.30 -2.01 8.69
N THR A 202 -10.30 -0.71 9.02
CA THR A 202 -9.17 -0.05 9.69
C THR A 202 -9.51 0.40 11.09
N ASP A 203 -8.92 -0.25 12.10
CA ASP A 203 -8.88 0.25 13.48
C ASP A 203 -7.54 0.99 13.78
N GLY A 204 -6.95 1.64 12.77
CA GLY A 204 -5.67 2.31 12.85
C GLY A 204 -4.53 1.58 12.11
N PHE A 205 -3.29 1.86 12.51
CA PHE A 205 -2.13 1.17 11.91
C PHE A 205 -2.07 -0.28 12.39
N PRO A 206 -1.80 -1.24 11.47
CA PRO A 206 -1.59 -2.63 11.86
C PRO A 206 -0.32 -2.75 12.72
N GLU A 207 -0.30 -3.75 13.60
CA GLU A 207 0.95 -4.18 14.23
C GLU A 207 1.80 -4.85 13.14
N LEU A 208 2.85 -4.16 12.71
CA LEU A 208 3.84 -4.71 11.78
C LEU A 208 4.86 -5.49 12.59
N GLU A 209 5.11 -6.75 12.23
CA GLU A 209 6.22 -7.50 12.80
C GLU A 209 7.52 -6.77 12.41
N GLU A 210 8.28 -6.33 13.41
CA GLU A 210 9.62 -5.79 13.18
C GLU A 210 10.47 -6.97 12.72
N GLU A 211 10.89 -6.99 11.44
CA GLU A 211 11.92 -7.92 11.00
C GLU A 211 13.17 -7.62 11.87
N GLU A 212 13.49 -8.51 12.81
CA GLU A 212 14.73 -8.41 13.56
C GLU A 212 15.87 -8.41 12.54
N GLU A 213 16.48 -7.22 12.36
CA GLU A 213 17.70 -7.11 11.57
C GLU A 213 18.74 -8.04 12.20
N CYS A 214 18.93 -9.19 11.59
CA CYS A 214 20.00 -10.11 11.97
C CYS A 214 21.32 -9.38 11.75
N CYS A 215 21.94 -8.90 12.84
CA CYS A 215 23.21 -8.17 12.83
C CYS A 215 24.40 -9.00 12.31
N CYS A 216 24.14 -10.12 11.67
CA CYS A 216 25.16 -10.99 11.09
C CYS A 216 25.66 -10.58 9.71
N CYS A 217 25.20 -9.44 9.14
CA CYS A 217 25.66 -8.94 7.84
C CYS A 217 27.07 -8.32 7.88
N GLY A 218 28.06 -9.01 8.37
CA GLY A 218 29.44 -8.48 8.38
C GLY A 218 30.53 -9.39 8.91
N CYS A 219 30.20 -10.45 9.56
CA CYS A 219 31.19 -11.47 9.96
C CYS A 219 31.15 -12.58 8.93
N GLY A 220 32.19 -12.70 8.13
CA GLY A 220 32.45 -13.86 7.25
C GLY A 220 32.57 -15.11 8.11
N CYS A 221 31.45 -15.72 8.46
CA CYS A 221 31.44 -17.03 9.10
C CYS A 221 31.76 -18.05 8.00
N HIS A 222 33.01 -18.55 8.00
CA HIS A 222 33.37 -19.77 7.31
C HIS A 222 32.62 -20.94 7.98
N ASP A 223 32.09 -21.80 7.13
CA ASP A 223 31.49 -23.09 7.49
C ASP A 223 32.48 -23.88 8.35
N ASP A 224 32.12 -24.12 9.59
CA ASP A 224 32.57 -25.15 10.54
C ASP A 224 32.57 -24.54 11.94
N ASP A 225 31.40 -24.52 12.61
CA ASP A 225 31.23 -24.68 14.05
C ASP A 225 29.79 -24.25 14.46
N ASP A 226 29.04 -25.22 14.94
CA ASP A 226 27.70 -25.10 15.53
C ASP A 226 27.75 -24.42 16.91
N ASP A 227 28.00 -23.09 17.00
CA ASP A 227 27.80 -22.38 18.28
C ASP A 227 27.90 -20.85 18.11
N CYS A 228 26.93 -20.24 17.43
CA CYS A 228 26.88 -18.79 17.27
C CYS A 228 25.66 -18.11 17.92
N CYS A 229 25.06 -18.67 18.94
CA CYS A 229 24.08 -18.00 19.80
C CYS A 229 24.28 -18.39 21.26
N GLY A 230 25.40 -17.93 21.86
CA GLY A 230 25.69 -18.07 23.29
C GLY A 230 24.99 -16.98 24.11
N GLU A 231 24.19 -17.38 25.07
CA GLU A 231 23.49 -16.58 26.08
C GLU A 231 24.41 -15.56 26.76
N HIS A 232 24.13 -14.27 26.63
CA HIS A 232 24.71 -13.25 27.50
C HIS A 232 23.87 -13.10 28.78
N ASN A 233 24.24 -13.87 29.81
CA ASN A 233 23.81 -13.59 31.17
C ASN A 233 24.50 -12.32 31.68
N HIS A 234 23.74 -11.25 31.89
CA HIS A 234 24.17 -10.12 32.71
C HIS A 234 24.09 -10.49 34.20
N HIS A 235 25.22 -10.67 34.83
CA HIS A 235 25.36 -10.58 36.31
C HIS A 235 25.64 -9.13 36.68
N GLU A 236 24.75 -8.60 37.54
CA GLU A 236 24.95 -7.36 38.30
C GLU A 236 26.16 -7.49 39.26
N HIS A 237 26.91 -6.42 39.33
CA HIS A 237 27.57 -5.92 40.55
C HIS A 237 27.65 -4.40 40.52
#